data_ccb488f58359d26b9f32cec32fc2f944
#
_entry.id   ccb488f58359d26b9f32cec32fc2f944
#
_cell.length_a   1.000
_cell.length_b   1.000
_cell.length_c   1.000
_cell.angle_alpha   90.00
_cell.angle_beta   90.00
_cell.angle_gamma   90.00
#
_symmetry.space_group_name_H-M   'P 1'
#
loop_
_entity.id
_entity.type
_entity.pdbx_description
1 polymer ?
#
loop_
_entity_poly.entity_id
_entity_poly.type
_entity_poly.pdbx_seq_one_letter_code
_entity_poly.pdbx_strand_id
1 'polypeptide(L)'
;MKATISAVSHYLPDRIMTNAELEQIIDTSDEWIQSRTGILERRVVAEGEATSHMGIKSVEQILQKSSTSAQEIDVIIVGTITPDMCFPSTAALVQDAIGATNAWAFDLNAACSGFIFSLGIGASLIESGKHKKVLVIGGDTMTSVLDYEDRATCVLFGDGAGAVLLEPTNDENGIVDSVMYTDGSGGNRLYMPAGGSRQPATLETVDQRLHYLKQDGREVYKSAVRGMADAAQTLLEKNNFTAKDVTLFIPHQANKRIIDASAERLGLSKEQVFINIDRVANTTAGTIPISLSEAVSKGRLLEGDLVVLAAFGAGFTWGATLVRWGKCV
;
A
#
# COMPACT_ATOMS: atom_id res chain seq x y z
N MET A 1 -22.07 -14.33 -4.92
CA MET A 1 -21.09 -14.29 -3.82
C MET A 1 -20.08 -13.24 -4.19
N LYS A 2 -19.80 -12.30 -3.30
CA LYS A 2 -18.78 -11.25 -3.43
C LYS A 2 -17.74 -11.43 -2.33
N ALA A 3 -16.60 -10.79 -2.45
CA ALA A 3 -15.64 -10.65 -1.36
C ALA A 3 -15.94 -9.39 -0.54
N THR A 4 -15.86 -9.47 0.78
CA THR A 4 -15.94 -8.30 1.67
C THR A 4 -14.69 -8.21 2.53
N ILE A 5 -14.33 -6.99 2.94
CA ILE A 5 -13.29 -6.76 3.95
C ILE A 5 -13.96 -6.89 5.33
N SER A 6 -13.69 -7.97 6.04
CA SER A 6 -14.29 -8.29 7.34
C SER A 6 -13.46 -7.80 8.52
N ALA A 7 -12.16 -7.64 8.34
CA ALA A 7 -11.27 -7.08 9.34
C ALA A 7 -10.12 -6.31 8.70
N VAL A 8 -9.63 -5.29 9.41
CA VAL A 8 -8.49 -4.47 8.98
C VAL A 8 -7.59 -4.11 10.16
N SER A 9 -6.30 -4.09 9.90
CA SER A 9 -5.30 -3.66 10.87
C SER A 9 -4.08 -3.05 10.22
N HIS A 10 -3.20 -2.50 11.02
CA HIS A 10 -1.89 -2.06 10.57
C HIS A 10 -0.85 -2.14 11.69
N TYR A 11 0.41 -2.13 11.28
CA TYR A 11 1.54 -1.93 12.18
C TYR A 11 2.48 -0.86 11.60
N LEU A 12 2.87 0.03 12.47
CA LEU A 12 3.89 1.06 12.22
C LEU A 12 5.03 0.84 13.21
N PRO A 13 6.29 0.84 12.77
CA PRO A 13 7.44 0.76 13.69
C PRO A 13 7.41 1.87 14.75
N ASP A 14 7.95 1.56 15.93
CA ASP A 14 7.93 2.51 17.06
C ASP A 14 8.80 3.74 16.83
N ARG A 15 9.95 3.56 16.13
CA ARG A 15 10.87 4.67 15.85
C ARG A 15 10.25 5.67 14.88
N ILE A 16 10.18 6.92 15.33
CA ILE A 16 9.84 8.08 14.51
C ILE A 16 11.14 8.76 14.08
N MET A 17 11.27 9.03 12.79
CA MET A 17 12.31 9.89 12.23
C MET A 17 11.64 11.19 11.76
N THR A 18 12.00 12.30 12.38
CA THR A 18 11.48 13.63 12.07
C THR A 18 12.21 14.27 10.90
N ASN A 19 11.63 15.33 10.31
CA ASN A 19 12.33 16.14 9.33
C ASN A 19 13.58 16.83 9.94
N ALA A 20 13.54 17.21 11.21
CA ALA A 20 14.69 17.79 11.92
C ALA A 20 15.87 16.81 12.04
N GLU A 21 15.62 15.50 12.14
CA GLU A 21 16.67 14.48 12.07
C GLU A 21 17.26 14.38 10.65
N LEU A 22 16.44 14.49 9.60
CA LEU A 22 16.93 14.50 8.22
C LEU A 22 17.79 15.72 7.89
N GLU A 23 17.50 16.89 8.47
CA GLU A 23 18.33 18.10 8.34
C GLU A 23 19.77 17.89 8.83
N GLN A 24 20.00 16.95 9.75
CA GLN A 24 21.35 16.63 10.24
C GLN A 24 22.13 15.69 9.30
N ILE A 25 21.43 15.05 8.34
CA ILE A 25 22.00 14.02 7.46
C ILE A 25 22.21 14.56 6.05
N ILE A 26 21.27 15.39 5.57
CA ILE A 26 21.25 15.90 4.18
C ILE A 26 20.94 17.39 4.15
N ASP A 27 21.31 18.05 3.06
CA ASP A 27 20.99 19.46 2.80
C ASP A 27 19.50 19.64 2.47
N THR A 28 18.66 19.80 3.51
CA THR A 28 17.21 19.98 3.43
C THR A 28 16.72 20.87 4.58
N SER A 29 15.41 21.16 4.60
CA SER A 29 14.74 21.77 5.77
C SER A 29 13.35 21.19 5.96
N ASP A 30 12.85 21.22 7.19
CA ASP A 30 11.49 20.81 7.53
C ASP A 30 10.46 21.57 6.68
N GLU A 31 10.60 22.88 6.54
CA GLU A 31 9.73 23.70 5.69
C GLU A 31 9.73 23.22 4.22
N TRP A 32 10.93 22.90 3.68
CA TRP A 32 11.05 22.41 2.31
C TRP A 32 10.36 21.06 2.13
N ILE A 33 10.57 20.11 3.06
CA ILE A 33 9.95 18.78 3.01
C ILE A 33 8.43 18.92 3.10
N GLN A 34 7.91 19.65 4.09
CA GLN A 34 6.47 19.85 4.29
C GLN A 34 5.80 20.49 3.06
N SER A 35 6.37 21.58 2.56
CA SER A 35 5.79 22.32 1.41
C SER A 35 5.76 21.48 0.13
N ARG A 36 6.69 20.54 -0.05
CA ARG A 36 6.82 19.69 -1.24
C ARG A 36 6.07 18.38 -1.14
N THR A 37 5.94 17.82 0.07
CA THR A 37 5.45 16.45 0.28
C THR A 37 4.26 16.34 1.21
N GLY A 38 4.11 17.28 2.14
CA GLY A 38 3.16 17.22 3.26
C GLY A 38 3.62 16.34 4.42
N ILE A 39 4.85 15.80 4.37
CA ILE A 39 5.38 14.85 5.38
C ILE A 39 6.05 15.62 6.52
N LEU A 40 5.69 15.30 7.76
CA LEU A 40 6.30 15.80 8.98
C LEU A 40 7.29 14.79 9.57
N GLU A 41 6.92 13.50 9.52
CA GLU A 41 7.68 12.41 10.09
C GLU A 41 7.46 11.11 9.32
N ARG A 42 8.30 10.10 9.58
CA ARG A 42 8.17 8.74 9.05
C ARG A 42 8.54 7.73 10.10
N ARG A 43 8.04 6.52 9.90
CA ARG A 43 8.40 5.39 10.74
C ARG A 43 9.57 4.63 10.14
N VAL A 44 10.41 4.09 10.98
CA VAL A 44 11.63 3.36 10.60
C VAL A 44 11.70 2.10 11.43
N VAL A 45 11.88 0.96 10.78
CA VAL A 45 12.07 -0.33 11.46
C VAL A 45 13.29 -0.32 12.39
N ALA A 46 13.23 -1.13 13.45
CA ALA A 46 14.40 -1.38 14.29
C ALA A 46 15.42 -2.27 13.54
N GLU A 47 16.65 -2.30 14.05
CA GLU A 47 17.68 -3.22 13.54
C GLU A 47 17.19 -4.67 13.64
N GLY A 48 17.28 -5.42 12.54
CA GLY A 48 16.79 -6.80 12.42
C GLY A 48 15.30 -6.96 12.16
N GLU A 49 14.51 -5.87 12.14
CA GLU A 49 13.13 -5.92 11.64
C GLU A 49 13.09 -5.84 10.10
N ALA A 50 12.16 -6.57 9.50
CA ALA A 50 11.93 -6.62 8.06
C ALA A 50 10.43 -6.56 7.74
N THR A 51 10.09 -6.63 6.47
CA THR A 51 8.71 -6.51 6.00
C THR A 51 7.79 -7.60 6.58
N SER A 52 8.30 -8.84 6.73
CA SER A 52 7.52 -9.93 7.36
C SER A 52 7.12 -9.61 8.80
N HIS A 53 8.01 -9.01 9.59
CA HIS A 53 7.73 -8.68 11.00
C HIS A 53 6.55 -7.70 11.13
N MET A 54 6.51 -6.69 10.27
CA MET A 54 5.39 -5.74 10.25
C MET A 54 4.09 -6.40 9.77
N GLY A 55 4.19 -7.27 8.75
CA GLY A 55 3.06 -8.07 8.26
C GLY A 55 2.49 -9.00 9.33
N ILE A 56 3.35 -9.73 10.05
CA ILE A 56 2.96 -10.61 11.16
C ILE A 56 2.19 -9.84 12.22
N LYS A 57 2.75 -8.73 12.72
CA LYS A 57 2.09 -7.91 13.76
C LYS A 57 0.74 -7.36 13.30
N SER A 58 0.60 -7.01 12.01
CA SER A 58 -0.68 -6.61 11.44
C SER A 58 -1.68 -7.76 11.42
N VAL A 59 -1.26 -8.95 10.98
CA VAL A 59 -2.15 -10.12 10.90
C VAL A 59 -2.57 -10.62 12.28
N GLU A 60 -1.67 -10.64 13.27
CA GLU A 60 -2.00 -11.03 14.66
C GLU A 60 -3.15 -10.17 15.21
N GLN A 61 -3.16 -8.87 14.93
CA GLN A 61 -4.27 -7.99 15.32
C GLN A 61 -5.58 -8.36 14.59
N ILE A 62 -5.52 -8.72 13.30
CA ILE A 62 -6.70 -9.21 12.56
C ILE A 62 -7.26 -10.47 13.20
N LEU A 63 -6.43 -11.47 13.43
CA LEU A 63 -6.85 -12.75 14.01
C LEU A 63 -7.51 -12.54 15.39
N GLN A 64 -6.93 -11.66 16.21
CA GLN A 64 -7.48 -11.32 17.52
C GLN A 64 -8.84 -10.60 17.41
N LYS A 65 -8.95 -9.56 16.58
CA LYS A 65 -10.18 -8.75 16.43
C LYS A 65 -11.33 -9.54 15.82
N SER A 66 -11.04 -10.33 14.79
CA SER A 66 -12.05 -11.13 14.08
C SER A 66 -12.38 -12.46 14.76
N SER A 67 -11.65 -12.83 15.82
CA SER A 67 -11.74 -14.17 16.45
C SER A 67 -11.53 -15.31 15.45
N THR A 68 -10.74 -15.07 14.39
CA THR A 68 -10.39 -16.05 13.35
C THR A 68 -9.16 -16.84 13.78
N SER A 69 -9.24 -18.17 13.68
CA SER A 69 -8.06 -19.03 13.88
C SER A 69 -7.14 -18.96 12.65
N ALA A 70 -5.83 -18.98 12.86
CA ALA A 70 -4.86 -19.00 11.77
C ALA A 70 -5.05 -20.21 10.83
N GLN A 71 -5.53 -21.35 11.34
CA GLN A 71 -5.82 -22.56 10.56
C GLN A 71 -7.04 -22.42 9.64
N GLU A 72 -7.87 -21.39 9.82
CA GLU A 72 -9.00 -21.08 8.93
C GLU A 72 -8.59 -20.27 7.69
N ILE A 73 -7.35 -19.74 7.68
CA ILE A 73 -6.85 -18.97 6.55
C ILE A 73 -6.52 -19.92 5.39
N ASP A 74 -7.05 -19.62 4.22
CA ASP A 74 -6.82 -20.40 3.00
C ASP A 74 -5.64 -19.87 2.17
N VAL A 75 -5.47 -18.53 2.14
CA VAL A 75 -4.47 -17.86 1.30
C VAL A 75 -3.89 -16.64 2.00
N ILE A 76 -2.59 -16.41 1.80
CA ILE A 76 -1.91 -15.18 2.21
C ILE A 76 -1.22 -14.55 1.00
N ILE A 77 -1.54 -13.29 0.72
CA ILE A 77 -0.93 -12.50 -0.37
C ILE A 77 -0.24 -11.30 0.25
N VAL A 78 1.06 -11.14 -0.01
CA VAL A 78 1.82 -9.97 0.42
C VAL A 78 2.19 -9.12 -0.80
N GLY A 79 1.64 -7.92 -0.87
CA GLY A 79 2.06 -6.90 -1.83
C GLY A 79 3.30 -6.17 -1.30
N THR A 80 4.47 -6.42 -1.88
CA THR A 80 5.74 -5.80 -1.43
C THR A 80 6.75 -5.69 -2.56
N ILE A 81 7.66 -4.72 -2.46
CA ILE A 81 8.87 -4.58 -3.28
C ILE A 81 10.16 -4.69 -2.46
N THR A 82 10.02 -4.80 -1.15
CA THR A 82 11.12 -4.99 -0.21
C THR A 82 10.90 -6.28 0.59
N PRO A 83 10.84 -7.45 -0.11
CA PRO A 83 10.74 -8.73 0.58
C PRO A 83 11.94 -8.93 1.49
N ASP A 84 11.80 -9.72 2.54
CA ASP A 84 12.88 -10.04 3.48
C ASP A 84 14.11 -10.59 2.74
N MET A 85 13.88 -11.37 1.68
CA MET A 85 14.87 -11.94 0.79
C MET A 85 14.26 -12.32 -0.56
N CYS A 86 15.07 -12.60 -1.57
CA CYS A 86 14.55 -12.98 -2.88
C CYS A 86 13.67 -14.23 -2.85
N PHE A 87 13.99 -15.20 -2.01
CA PHE A 87 13.22 -16.40 -1.69
C PHE A 87 13.70 -16.98 -0.35
N PRO A 88 12.81 -17.61 0.49
CA PRO A 88 11.36 -17.74 0.27
C PRO A 88 10.64 -16.40 0.22
N SER A 89 9.35 -16.41 -0.15
CA SER A 89 8.51 -15.21 -0.14
C SER A 89 8.27 -14.70 1.28
N THR A 90 8.09 -13.38 1.44
CA THR A 90 7.66 -12.76 2.70
C THR A 90 6.35 -13.38 3.20
N ALA A 91 5.43 -13.69 2.29
CA ALA A 91 4.16 -14.35 2.63
C ALA A 91 4.36 -15.75 3.26
N ALA A 92 5.38 -16.50 2.82
CA ALA A 92 5.70 -17.80 3.44
C ALA A 92 6.24 -17.63 4.87
N LEU A 93 7.04 -16.59 5.12
CA LEU A 93 7.52 -16.26 6.47
C LEU A 93 6.37 -15.85 7.40
N VAL A 94 5.44 -15.06 6.89
CA VAL A 94 4.22 -14.68 7.63
C VAL A 94 3.36 -15.91 7.93
N GLN A 95 3.17 -16.80 6.94
CA GLN A 95 2.38 -18.01 7.06
C GLN A 95 2.88 -18.92 8.20
N ASP A 96 4.19 -19.16 8.24
CA ASP A 96 4.82 -19.98 9.28
C ASP A 96 4.70 -19.33 10.66
N ALA A 97 5.03 -18.04 10.76
CA ALA A 97 5.05 -17.31 12.02
C ALA A 97 3.67 -17.22 12.71
N ILE A 98 2.60 -17.07 11.94
CA ILE A 98 1.23 -17.05 12.50
C ILE A 98 0.62 -18.44 12.66
N GLY A 99 1.30 -19.50 12.23
CA GLY A 99 0.82 -20.88 12.29
C GLY A 99 -0.33 -21.20 11.34
N ALA A 100 -0.44 -20.52 10.21
CA ALA A 100 -1.51 -20.74 9.22
C ALA A 100 -1.20 -21.96 8.32
N THR A 101 -1.11 -23.13 8.92
CA THR A 101 -0.63 -24.37 8.30
C THR A 101 -1.47 -24.86 7.10
N ASN A 102 -2.71 -24.42 6.98
CA ASN A 102 -3.61 -24.74 5.88
C ASN A 102 -3.51 -23.75 4.70
N ALA A 103 -2.88 -22.60 4.92
CA ALA A 103 -2.79 -21.56 3.91
C ALA A 103 -1.64 -21.80 2.93
N TRP A 104 -1.88 -21.54 1.64
CA TRP A 104 -0.80 -21.31 0.69
C TRP A 104 -0.53 -19.79 0.57
N ALA A 105 0.70 -19.43 0.22
CA ALA A 105 1.14 -18.06 0.33
C ALA A 105 2.09 -17.64 -0.79
N PHE A 106 2.04 -16.38 -1.21
CA PHE A 106 2.94 -15.80 -2.21
C PHE A 106 3.04 -14.28 -2.09
N ASP A 107 4.16 -13.74 -2.59
CA ASP A 107 4.34 -12.29 -2.74
C ASP A 107 3.88 -11.83 -4.12
N LEU A 108 3.37 -10.59 -4.19
CA LEU A 108 2.97 -9.91 -5.40
C LEU A 108 3.76 -8.59 -5.52
N ASN A 109 4.44 -8.40 -6.64
CA ASN A 109 5.14 -7.17 -6.95
C ASN A 109 4.38 -6.35 -8.00
N ALA A 110 3.76 -5.26 -7.57
CA ALA A 110 3.22 -4.19 -8.40
C ALA A 110 3.55 -2.81 -7.77
N ALA A 111 4.67 -2.74 -7.06
CA ALA A 111 5.16 -1.59 -6.32
C ALA A 111 4.06 -0.98 -5.42
N CYS A 112 3.91 0.35 -5.40
CA CYS A 112 2.91 1.02 -4.57
C CYS A 112 1.46 0.61 -4.88
N SER A 113 1.20 0.03 -6.06
CA SER A 113 -0.09 -0.57 -6.42
C SER A 113 -0.26 -2.01 -5.90
N GLY A 114 0.77 -2.57 -5.24
CA GLY A 114 0.81 -3.97 -4.80
C GLY A 114 -0.40 -4.38 -3.98
N PHE A 115 -0.86 -3.52 -3.06
CA PHE A 115 -2.06 -3.82 -2.27
C PHE A 115 -3.33 -3.87 -3.12
N ILE A 116 -3.56 -2.93 -4.05
CA ILE A 116 -4.74 -2.93 -4.94
C ILE A 116 -4.77 -4.17 -5.82
N PHE A 117 -3.62 -4.56 -6.39
CA PHE A 117 -3.51 -5.77 -7.20
C PHE A 117 -3.75 -7.04 -6.37
N SER A 118 -3.16 -7.11 -5.17
CA SER A 118 -3.38 -8.22 -4.22
C SER A 118 -4.82 -8.31 -3.76
N LEU A 119 -5.47 -7.16 -3.51
CA LEU A 119 -6.88 -7.09 -3.11
C LEU A 119 -7.80 -7.65 -4.20
N GLY A 120 -7.57 -7.26 -5.46
CA GLY A 120 -8.35 -7.77 -6.60
C GLY A 120 -8.15 -9.27 -6.84
N ILE A 121 -6.92 -9.79 -6.68
CA ILE A 121 -6.66 -11.24 -6.76
C ILE A 121 -7.35 -11.95 -5.59
N GLY A 122 -7.20 -11.45 -4.37
CA GLY A 122 -7.86 -12.02 -3.18
C GLY A 122 -9.37 -12.06 -3.32
N ALA A 123 -9.98 -10.99 -3.84
CA ALA A 123 -11.41 -10.95 -4.14
C ALA A 123 -11.82 -12.03 -5.14
N SER A 124 -11.07 -12.17 -6.24
CA SER A 124 -11.34 -13.20 -7.26
C SER A 124 -11.23 -14.63 -6.71
N LEU A 125 -10.30 -14.87 -5.77
CA LEU A 125 -10.17 -16.16 -5.09
C LEU A 125 -11.41 -16.48 -4.23
N ILE A 126 -11.93 -15.52 -3.48
CA ILE A 126 -13.19 -15.65 -2.73
C ILE A 126 -14.37 -15.86 -3.67
N GLU A 127 -14.51 -15.04 -4.71
CA GLU A 127 -15.61 -15.08 -5.67
C GLU A 127 -15.63 -16.37 -6.50
N SER A 128 -14.49 -17.02 -6.67
CA SER A 128 -14.41 -18.36 -7.30
C SER A 128 -15.11 -19.46 -6.49
N GLY A 129 -15.44 -19.18 -5.22
CA GLY A 129 -16.06 -20.13 -4.29
C GLY A 129 -15.12 -21.21 -3.74
N LYS A 130 -13.82 -21.16 -4.09
CA LYS A 130 -12.82 -22.16 -3.66
C LYS A 130 -12.16 -21.79 -2.33
N HIS A 131 -12.14 -20.53 -1.98
CA HIS A 131 -11.50 -20.00 -0.76
C HIS A 131 -12.50 -19.18 0.03
N LYS A 132 -12.38 -19.17 1.35
CA LYS A 132 -13.31 -18.49 2.27
C LYS A 132 -12.63 -17.39 3.09
N LYS A 133 -11.33 -17.52 3.34
CA LYS A 133 -10.56 -16.56 4.14
C LYS A 133 -9.23 -16.27 3.46
N VAL A 134 -9.09 -15.05 2.94
CA VAL A 134 -7.86 -14.59 2.26
C VAL A 134 -7.31 -13.39 3.01
N LEU A 135 -6.07 -13.51 3.51
CA LEU A 135 -5.32 -12.38 4.05
C LEU A 135 -4.61 -11.65 2.91
N VAL A 136 -4.80 -10.34 2.85
CA VAL A 136 -4.09 -9.46 1.92
C VAL A 136 -3.31 -8.45 2.74
N ILE A 137 -2.00 -8.48 2.59
CA ILE A 137 -1.06 -7.60 3.29
C ILE A 137 -0.41 -6.68 2.26
N GLY A 138 -0.30 -5.40 2.59
CA GLY A 138 0.55 -4.45 1.87
C GLY A 138 1.58 -3.88 2.84
N GLY A 139 2.86 -3.93 2.50
CA GLY A 139 3.89 -3.41 3.38
C GLY A 139 5.27 -3.42 2.78
N ASP A 140 6.09 -2.49 3.22
CA ASP A 140 7.45 -2.34 2.74
C ASP A 140 8.38 -1.78 3.83
N THR A 141 9.63 -2.20 3.79
CA THR A 141 10.75 -1.63 4.54
C THR A 141 11.54 -0.73 3.60
N MET A 142 10.97 0.45 3.33
CA MET A 142 11.54 1.37 2.33
C MET A 142 12.88 1.95 2.74
N THR A 143 13.10 2.14 4.04
CA THR A 143 14.37 2.67 4.56
C THR A 143 15.58 1.80 4.18
N SER A 144 15.37 0.52 3.88
CA SER A 144 16.43 -0.40 3.43
C SER A 144 16.93 -0.13 2.00
N VAL A 145 16.16 0.58 1.19
CA VAL A 145 16.47 0.87 -0.23
C VAL A 145 16.57 2.37 -0.55
N LEU A 146 16.63 3.22 0.49
CA LEU A 146 16.80 4.67 0.34
C LEU A 146 18.27 5.06 0.34
N ASP A 147 18.61 5.96 -0.57
CA ASP A 147 19.89 6.63 -0.62
C ASP A 147 19.81 7.93 0.18
N TYR A 148 20.37 7.96 1.39
CA TYR A 148 20.39 9.17 2.23
C TYR A 148 21.36 10.27 1.73
N GLU A 149 21.98 10.10 0.55
CA GLU A 149 22.64 11.16 -0.19
C GLU A 149 21.75 11.76 -1.28
N ASP A 150 20.62 11.10 -1.60
CA ASP A 150 19.64 11.58 -2.57
C ASP A 150 18.44 12.24 -1.88
N ARG A 151 18.51 13.56 -1.69
CA ARG A 151 17.42 14.36 -1.11
C ARG A 151 16.08 14.23 -1.84
N ALA A 152 16.11 13.89 -3.14
CA ALA A 152 14.88 13.82 -3.94
C ALA A 152 14.00 12.63 -3.56
N THR A 153 14.58 11.59 -2.98
CA THR A 153 13.89 10.34 -2.65
C THR A 153 13.82 10.03 -1.17
N CYS A 154 14.91 10.23 -0.40
CA CYS A 154 14.96 9.78 1.00
C CYS A 154 13.97 10.49 1.94
N VAL A 155 13.51 11.68 1.60
CA VAL A 155 12.54 12.44 2.38
C VAL A 155 11.10 11.95 2.22
N LEU A 156 10.82 11.08 1.24
CA LEU A 156 9.46 10.70 0.84
C LEU A 156 8.93 9.49 1.61
N PHE A 157 9.78 8.53 1.90
CA PHE A 157 9.36 7.18 2.29
C PHE A 157 9.52 6.91 3.80
N GLY A 158 8.76 5.94 4.25
CA GLY A 158 8.83 5.35 5.57
C GLY A 158 8.44 3.87 5.52
N ASP A 159 8.53 3.19 6.66
CA ASP A 159 8.26 1.78 6.82
C ASP A 159 6.89 1.55 7.45
N GLY A 160 6.20 0.50 7.05
CA GLY A 160 4.91 0.15 7.60
C GLY A 160 4.21 -0.95 6.81
N ALA A 161 3.31 -1.65 7.47
CA ALA A 161 2.43 -2.62 6.85
C ALA A 161 0.99 -2.50 7.35
N GLY A 162 0.05 -2.85 6.49
CA GLY A 162 -1.33 -3.04 6.88
C GLY A 162 -1.90 -4.29 6.22
N ALA A 163 -2.97 -4.81 6.79
CA ALA A 163 -3.57 -6.05 6.33
C ALA A 163 -5.09 -5.98 6.36
N VAL A 164 -5.73 -6.74 5.50
CA VAL A 164 -7.17 -6.98 5.51
C VAL A 164 -7.47 -8.48 5.45
N LEU A 165 -8.57 -8.89 6.07
CA LEU A 165 -9.15 -10.21 5.89
C LEU A 165 -10.31 -10.10 4.91
N LEU A 166 -10.27 -10.90 3.85
CA LEU A 166 -11.37 -11.05 2.90
C LEU A 166 -12.16 -12.31 3.21
N GLU A 167 -13.48 -12.17 3.22
CA GLU A 167 -14.43 -13.25 3.43
C GLU A 167 -15.58 -13.17 2.40
N PRO A 168 -16.29 -14.27 2.13
CA PRO A 168 -17.46 -14.24 1.24
C PRO A 168 -18.63 -13.52 1.88
N THR A 169 -19.38 -12.78 1.07
CA THR A 169 -20.67 -12.20 1.44
C THR A 169 -21.71 -12.41 0.36
N ASN A 170 -22.96 -12.52 0.77
CA ASN A 170 -24.13 -12.48 -0.12
C ASN A 170 -24.87 -11.14 -0.01
N ASP A 171 -24.40 -10.24 0.83
CA ASP A 171 -24.99 -8.91 1.00
C ASP A 171 -24.64 -8.00 -0.19
N GLU A 172 -25.24 -6.81 -0.21
CA GLU A 172 -24.90 -5.78 -1.19
C GLU A 172 -23.51 -5.17 -0.93
N ASN A 173 -23.03 -5.26 0.31
CA ASN A 173 -21.72 -4.79 0.73
C ASN A 173 -20.59 -5.69 0.22
N GLY A 174 -19.40 -5.15 0.10
CA GLY A 174 -18.21 -5.85 -0.37
C GLY A 174 -17.48 -5.12 -1.49
N ILE A 175 -16.52 -5.79 -2.09
CA ILE A 175 -15.79 -5.28 -3.26
C ILE A 175 -16.77 -5.30 -4.44
N VAL A 176 -17.03 -4.09 -4.98
CA VAL A 176 -17.99 -3.92 -6.09
C VAL A 176 -17.30 -4.21 -7.41
N ASP A 177 -16.13 -3.62 -7.64
CA ASP A 177 -15.37 -3.75 -8.89
C ASP A 177 -13.93 -3.27 -8.70
N SER A 178 -13.04 -3.67 -9.60
CA SER A 178 -11.64 -3.23 -9.63
C SER A 178 -11.17 -3.05 -11.06
N VAL A 179 -10.29 -2.06 -11.29
CA VAL A 179 -9.56 -1.89 -12.55
C VAL A 179 -8.07 -1.77 -12.28
N MET A 180 -7.27 -2.45 -13.10
CA MET A 180 -5.82 -2.50 -12.97
C MET A 180 -5.19 -2.29 -14.33
N TYR A 181 -4.08 -1.53 -14.36
CA TYR A 181 -3.36 -1.16 -15.57
C TYR A 181 -1.86 -1.28 -15.38
N THR A 182 -1.15 -1.52 -16.47
CA THR A 182 0.32 -1.55 -16.49
C THR A 182 0.81 -0.89 -17.77
N ASP A 183 1.82 -0.02 -17.64
CA ASP A 183 2.57 0.55 -18.75
C ASP A 183 4.08 0.33 -18.52
N GLY A 184 4.63 -0.69 -19.15
CA GLY A 184 6.04 -1.05 -19.02
C GLY A 184 7.01 0.00 -19.59
N SER A 185 6.55 0.99 -20.35
CA SER A 185 7.40 2.08 -20.84
C SER A 185 7.91 2.99 -19.72
N GLY A 186 7.25 2.97 -18.54
CA GLY A 186 7.65 3.68 -17.33
C GLY A 186 8.79 3.03 -16.53
N GLY A 187 9.30 1.87 -16.95
CA GLY A 187 10.21 1.04 -16.16
C GLY A 187 11.56 1.65 -15.76
N ASN A 188 11.97 2.76 -16.39
CA ASN A 188 13.17 3.50 -16.04
C ASN A 188 12.90 4.85 -15.34
N ARG A 189 11.67 5.08 -14.89
CA ARG A 189 11.23 6.32 -14.23
C ARG A 189 11.15 6.21 -12.71
N LEU A 190 10.92 5.01 -12.22
CA LEU A 190 10.91 4.69 -10.79
C LEU A 190 11.35 3.24 -10.64
N TYR A 191 12.59 3.03 -10.18
CA TYR A 191 13.22 1.71 -10.23
C TYR A 191 14.44 1.62 -9.31
N MET A 192 14.90 0.40 -9.05
CA MET A 192 16.19 0.11 -8.42
C MET A 192 17.10 -0.55 -9.49
N PRO A 193 18.26 0.04 -9.85
CA PRO A 193 19.05 -0.40 -10.98
C PRO A 193 19.64 -1.81 -10.84
N ALA A 194 20.16 -2.17 -9.65
CA ALA A 194 20.89 -3.42 -9.41
C ALA A 194 20.22 -4.27 -8.31
N GLY A 195 20.71 -5.49 -8.14
CA GLY A 195 20.17 -6.47 -7.19
C GLY A 195 19.27 -7.53 -7.80
N GLY A 196 18.84 -7.33 -9.05
CA GLY A 196 18.07 -8.31 -9.82
C GLY A 196 18.94 -9.11 -10.81
N SER A 197 18.31 -10.01 -11.57
CA SER A 197 18.98 -10.90 -12.53
C SER A 197 19.66 -10.18 -13.69
N ARG A 198 19.18 -8.99 -14.06
CA ARG A 198 19.78 -8.17 -15.12
C ARG A 198 21.12 -7.58 -14.69
N GLN A 199 21.24 -7.20 -13.43
CA GLN A 199 22.45 -6.64 -12.83
C GLN A 199 22.57 -7.16 -11.38
N PRO A 200 23.15 -8.35 -11.19
CA PRO A 200 23.37 -8.92 -9.87
C PRO A 200 24.27 -8.03 -9.01
N ALA A 201 24.22 -8.24 -7.69
CA ALA A 201 25.05 -7.51 -6.74
C ALA A 201 26.53 -7.84 -6.94
N THR A 202 27.37 -6.79 -7.03
CA THR A 202 28.82 -6.85 -7.07
C THR A 202 29.38 -5.69 -6.26
N LEU A 203 30.66 -5.72 -5.90
CA LEU A 203 31.32 -4.59 -5.24
C LEU A 203 31.17 -3.31 -6.08
N GLU A 204 31.32 -3.40 -7.38
CA GLU A 204 31.15 -2.27 -8.29
C GLU A 204 29.73 -1.67 -8.23
N THR A 205 28.66 -2.51 -8.24
CA THR A 205 27.29 -2.01 -8.17
C THR A 205 26.95 -1.42 -6.81
N VAL A 206 27.59 -1.87 -5.75
CA VAL A 206 27.46 -1.30 -4.40
C VAL A 206 28.17 0.05 -4.35
N ASP A 207 29.42 0.15 -4.82
CA ASP A 207 30.19 1.40 -4.85
C ASP A 207 29.52 2.47 -5.72
N GLN A 208 28.87 2.07 -6.82
CA GLN A 208 28.09 2.96 -7.68
C GLN A 208 26.69 3.29 -7.11
N ARG A 209 26.33 2.81 -5.93
CA ARG A 209 25.05 3.07 -5.24
C ARG A 209 23.83 2.69 -6.09
N LEU A 210 23.91 1.57 -6.82
CA LEU A 210 22.86 1.09 -7.72
C LEU A 210 21.78 0.24 -7.01
N HIS A 211 21.96 -0.06 -5.71
CA HIS A 211 21.01 -0.80 -4.89
C HIS A 211 20.00 0.12 -4.17
N TYR A 212 19.92 1.37 -4.60
CA TYR A 212 18.98 2.34 -4.06
C TYR A 212 17.94 2.75 -5.12
N LEU A 213 16.75 3.09 -4.64
CA LEU A 213 15.65 3.60 -5.45
C LEU A 213 16.09 4.87 -6.22
N LYS A 214 15.72 4.93 -7.50
CA LYS A 214 15.88 6.09 -8.37
C LYS A 214 14.53 6.53 -8.92
N GLN A 215 14.30 7.86 -8.98
CA GLN A 215 13.01 8.42 -9.39
C GLN A 215 13.14 9.63 -10.30
N ASP A 216 12.40 9.63 -11.42
CA ASP A 216 12.09 10.83 -12.19
C ASP A 216 10.82 11.47 -11.60
N GLY A 217 10.98 12.32 -10.59
CA GLY A 217 9.86 12.87 -9.82
C GLY A 217 8.83 13.63 -10.66
N ARG A 218 9.23 14.24 -11.79
CA ARG A 218 8.33 14.99 -12.67
C ARG A 218 7.39 14.07 -13.45
N GLU A 219 7.93 13.02 -14.05
CA GLU A 219 7.15 12.07 -14.83
C GLU A 219 6.29 11.18 -13.92
N VAL A 220 6.84 10.76 -12.75
CA VAL A 220 6.07 10.03 -11.74
C VAL A 220 4.89 10.86 -11.24
N TYR A 221 5.09 12.15 -10.92
CA TYR A 221 4.00 13.04 -10.48
C TYR A 221 2.85 13.12 -11.49
N LYS A 222 3.16 13.41 -12.76
CA LYS A 222 2.16 13.54 -13.81
C LYS A 222 1.38 12.24 -14.03
N SER A 223 2.11 11.12 -14.10
CA SER A 223 1.54 9.82 -14.34
C SER A 223 0.69 9.34 -13.16
N ALA A 224 1.12 9.63 -11.93
CA ALA A 224 0.39 9.26 -10.71
C ALA A 224 -0.95 10.01 -10.59
N VAL A 225 -0.94 11.34 -10.76
CA VAL A 225 -2.16 12.15 -10.71
C VAL A 225 -3.18 11.67 -11.75
N ARG A 226 -2.71 11.45 -12.98
CA ARG A 226 -3.57 10.98 -14.07
C ARG A 226 -4.03 9.55 -13.84
N GLY A 227 -3.13 8.63 -13.56
CA GLY A 227 -3.43 7.21 -13.42
C GLY A 227 -4.42 6.91 -12.31
N MET A 228 -4.23 7.47 -11.11
CA MET A 228 -5.17 7.27 -9.99
C MET A 228 -6.55 7.87 -10.28
N ALA A 229 -6.59 9.11 -10.78
CA ALA A 229 -7.86 9.76 -11.06
C ALA A 229 -8.62 9.08 -12.20
N ASP A 230 -7.95 8.74 -13.30
CA ASP A 230 -8.60 8.10 -14.45
C ASP A 230 -9.10 6.68 -14.10
N ALA A 231 -8.36 5.91 -13.29
CA ALA A 231 -8.80 4.60 -12.81
C ALA A 231 -10.03 4.71 -11.91
N ALA A 232 -10.02 5.63 -10.94
CA ALA A 232 -11.15 5.89 -10.06
C ALA A 232 -12.39 6.36 -10.85
N GLN A 233 -12.20 7.30 -11.77
CA GLN A 233 -13.27 7.80 -12.64
C GLN A 233 -13.89 6.66 -13.47
N THR A 234 -13.05 5.82 -14.09
CA THR A 234 -13.50 4.66 -14.87
C THR A 234 -14.38 3.72 -14.05
N LEU A 235 -13.98 3.44 -12.79
CA LEU A 235 -14.77 2.59 -11.89
C LEU A 235 -16.12 3.21 -11.53
N LEU A 236 -16.13 4.49 -11.21
CA LEU A 236 -17.37 5.21 -10.87
C LEU A 236 -18.34 5.16 -12.04
N GLU A 237 -17.89 5.53 -13.24
CA GLU A 237 -18.71 5.54 -14.45
C GLU A 237 -19.25 4.13 -14.82
N LYS A 238 -18.37 3.12 -14.79
CA LYS A 238 -18.74 1.72 -15.10
C LYS A 238 -19.83 1.19 -14.18
N ASN A 239 -19.84 1.66 -12.92
CA ASN A 239 -20.80 1.22 -11.91
C ASN A 239 -21.95 2.21 -11.67
N ASN A 240 -22.11 3.23 -12.53
CA ASN A 240 -23.15 4.25 -12.47
C ASN A 240 -23.12 5.09 -11.18
N PHE A 241 -21.92 5.35 -10.65
CA PHE A 241 -21.69 6.27 -9.55
C PHE A 241 -21.02 7.56 -10.01
N THR A 242 -21.12 8.58 -9.17
CA THR A 242 -20.49 9.89 -9.36
C THR A 242 -19.62 10.24 -8.15
N ALA A 243 -18.83 11.29 -8.24
CA ALA A 243 -18.06 11.80 -7.11
C ALA A 243 -18.92 12.12 -5.86
N LYS A 244 -20.20 12.46 -6.06
CA LYS A 244 -21.13 12.77 -4.96
C LYS A 244 -21.53 11.54 -4.16
N ASP A 245 -21.47 10.37 -4.77
CA ASP A 245 -21.81 9.10 -4.12
C ASP A 245 -20.66 8.55 -3.27
N VAL A 246 -19.43 9.05 -3.49
CA VAL A 246 -18.23 8.60 -2.77
C VAL A 246 -18.24 9.19 -1.36
N THR A 247 -18.29 8.30 -0.36
CA THR A 247 -18.15 8.70 1.05
C THR A 247 -16.70 8.98 1.39
N LEU A 248 -15.77 8.10 0.97
CA LEU A 248 -14.36 8.26 1.25
C LEU A 248 -13.47 7.77 0.10
N PHE A 249 -12.55 8.63 -0.29
CA PHE A 249 -11.45 8.32 -1.19
C PHE A 249 -10.18 8.10 -0.37
N ILE A 250 -9.60 6.92 -0.50
CA ILE A 250 -8.34 6.52 0.16
C ILE A 250 -7.29 6.28 -0.93
N PRO A 251 -6.59 7.33 -1.38
CA PRO A 251 -5.51 7.18 -2.35
C PRO A 251 -4.24 6.66 -1.67
N HIS A 252 -3.38 6.04 -2.48
CA HIS A 252 -1.99 5.83 -2.10
C HIS A 252 -1.36 7.13 -1.60
N GLN A 253 -0.76 7.08 -0.42
CA GLN A 253 -0.16 8.23 0.25
C GLN A 253 1.27 8.48 -0.29
N ALA A 254 1.37 8.82 -1.59
CA ALA A 254 2.65 9.05 -2.27
C ALA A 254 3.26 10.41 -1.93
N ASN A 255 2.44 11.44 -1.99
CA ASN A 255 2.79 12.84 -1.79
C ASN A 255 1.48 13.63 -1.69
N LYS A 256 1.37 14.56 -0.72
CA LYS A 256 0.14 15.34 -0.52
C LYS A 256 -0.31 16.08 -1.78
N ARG A 257 0.64 16.60 -2.58
CA ARG A 257 0.31 17.30 -3.82
C ARG A 257 -0.30 16.36 -4.89
N ILE A 258 0.12 15.09 -4.92
CA ILE A 258 -0.47 14.08 -5.80
C ILE A 258 -1.88 13.75 -5.33
N ILE A 259 -2.07 13.57 -4.02
CA ILE A 259 -3.37 13.29 -3.40
C ILE A 259 -4.36 14.41 -3.73
N ASP A 260 -3.98 15.66 -3.43
CA ASP A 260 -4.82 16.84 -3.65
C ASP A 260 -5.21 16.98 -5.15
N ALA A 261 -4.24 16.85 -6.06
CA ALA A 261 -4.50 16.98 -7.50
C ALA A 261 -5.37 15.83 -8.05
N SER A 262 -5.22 14.60 -7.53
CA SER A 262 -6.08 13.47 -7.92
C SER A 262 -7.51 13.66 -7.43
N ALA A 263 -7.70 14.13 -6.20
CA ALA A 263 -9.01 14.41 -5.61
C ALA A 263 -9.71 15.57 -6.36
N GLU A 264 -8.99 16.64 -6.66
CA GLU A 264 -9.51 17.77 -7.45
C GLU A 264 -9.97 17.32 -8.85
N ARG A 265 -9.16 16.48 -9.53
CA ARG A 265 -9.51 15.94 -10.85
C ARG A 265 -10.76 15.06 -10.82
N LEU A 266 -11.01 14.36 -9.71
CA LEU A 266 -12.21 13.56 -9.47
C LEU A 266 -13.42 14.40 -9.03
N GLY A 267 -13.24 15.69 -8.71
CA GLY A 267 -14.29 16.56 -8.19
C GLY A 267 -14.70 16.24 -6.75
N LEU A 268 -13.78 15.67 -5.96
CA LEU A 268 -14.01 15.33 -4.55
C LEU A 268 -13.72 16.52 -3.63
N SER A 269 -14.51 16.66 -2.56
CA SER A 269 -14.23 17.62 -1.49
C SER A 269 -13.12 17.10 -0.57
N LYS A 270 -12.54 17.98 0.25
CA LYS A 270 -11.49 17.59 1.20
C LYS A 270 -11.97 16.59 2.26
N GLU A 271 -13.22 16.69 2.64
CA GLU A 271 -13.86 15.82 3.63
C GLU A 271 -13.99 14.38 3.11
N GLN A 272 -14.09 14.21 1.79
CA GLN A 272 -14.13 12.91 1.13
C GLN A 272 -12.74 12.25 0.98
N VAL A 273 -11.65 12.91 1.31
CA VAL A 273 -10.29 12.40 1.13
C VAL A 273 -9.67 12.02 2.47
N PHE A 274 -9.14 10.80 2.57
CA PHE A 274 -8.37 10.38 3.73
C PHE A 274 -6.88 10.69 3.52
N ILE A 275 -6.28 11.36 4.49
CA ILE A 275 -4.86 11.75 4.45
C ILE A 275 -4.22 11.42 5.81
N ASN A 276 -3.10 10.72 5.79
CA ASN A 276 -2.25 10.44 6.95
C ASN A 276 -0.75 10.50 6.61
N ILE A 277 -0.42 10.96 5.41
CA ILE A 277 0.96 11.04 4.90
C ILE A 277 1.86 11.90 5.79
N ASP A 278 1.30 12.89 6.48
CA ASP A 278 2.01 13.77 7.41
C ASP A 278 2.77 12.98 8.50
N ARG A 279 2.19 11.90 9.01
CA ARG A 279 2.69 11.09 10.13
C ARG A 279 3.26 9.74 9.73
N VAL A 280 2.87 9.23 8.56
CA VAL A 280 3.22 7.87 8.12
C VAL A 280 4.19 7.89 6.95
N ALA A 281 4.23 9.00 6.20
CA ALA A 281 4.95 9.15 4.94
C ALA A 281 4.48 8.13 3.88
N ASN A 282 5.28 7.90 2.85
CA ASN A 282 4.98 6.94 1.80
C ASN A 282 5.52 5.55 2.20
N THR A 283 4.63 4.68 2.65
CA THR A 283 4.92 3.27 2.97
C THR A 283 4.57 2.34 1.78
N THR A 284 4.62 2.85 0.56
CA THR A 284 4.37 2.12 -0.69
C THR A 284 3.06 1.30 -0.69
N ALA A 285 3.11 -0.04 -0.79
CA ALA A 285 1.93 -0.89 -0.77
C ALA A 285 1.19 -0.86 0.58
N GLY A 286 1.86 -0.46 1.68
CA GLY A 286 1.27 -0.34 3.01
C GLY A 286 0.33 0.85 3.17
N THR A 287 0.42 1.89 2.33
CA THR A 287 -0.29 3.17 2.54
C THR A 287 -1.81 3.01 2.58
N ILE A 288 -2.40 2.25 1.68
CA ILE A 288 -3.86 2.06 1.63
C ILE A 288 -4.39 1.24 2.80
N PRO A 289 -3.86 0.03 3.12
CA PRO A 289 -4.38 -0.73 4.25
C PRO A 289 -4.13 -0.05 5.60
N ILE A 290 -3.04 0.71 5.78
CA ILE A 290 -2.81 1.56 6.97
C ILE A 290 -3.90 2.64 7.03
N SER A 291 -4.17 3.33 5.93
CA SER A 291 -5.21 4.37 5.86
C SER A 291 -6.61 3.81 6.11
N LEU A 292 -6.93 2.62 5.57
CA LEU A 292 -8.19 1.91 5.86
C LEU A 292 -8.34 1.62 7.34
N SER A 293 -7.32 1.04 7.97
CA SER A 293 -7.33 0.72 9.40
C SER A 293 -7.50 1.97 10.27
N GLU A 294 -6.82 3.07 9.93
CA GLU A 294 -7.00 4.34 10.63
C GLU A 294 -8.40 4.95 10.37
N ALA A 295 -8.93 4.85 9.16
CA ALA A 295 -10.26 5.37 8.84
C ALA A 295 -11.35 4.64 9.64
N VAL A 296 -11.25 3.32 9.77
CA VAL A 296 -12.13 2.51 10.62
C VAL A 296 -12.02 2.93 12.09
N SER A 297 -10.79 2.99 12.61
CA SER A 297 -10.55 3.34 14.03
C SER A 297 -11.04 4.75 14.39
N LYS A 298 -11.05 5.67 13.41
CA LYS A 298 -11.54 7.05 13.57
C LYS A 298 -13.05 7.20 13.30
N GLY A 299 -13.77 6.10 13.01
CA GLY A 299 -15.19 6.14 12.69
C GLY A 299 -15.52 6.88 11.39
N ARG A 300 -14.57 6.94 10.45
CA ARG A 300 -14.74 7.59 9.14
C ARG A 300 -15.40 6.69 8.10
N LEU A 301 -15.59 5.41 8.43
CA LEU A 301 -16.24 4.40 7.58
C LEU A 301 -17.37 3.75 8.36
N LEU A 302 -18.56 3.80 7.79
CA LEU A 302 -19.76 3.17 8.29
C LEU A 302 -20.28 2.13 7.29
N GLU A 303 -21.05 1.16 7.77
CA GLU A 303 -21.69 0.16 6.89
C GLU A 303 -22.56 0.85 5.83
N GLY A 304 -22.37 0.48 4.57
CA GLY A 304 -23.04 1.06 3.41
C GLY A 304 -22.27 2.18 2.71
N ASP A 305 -21.19 2.71 3.29
CA ASP A 305 -20.38 3.75 2.68
C ASP A 305 -19.74 3.29 1.36
N LEU A 306 -19.68 4.18 0.38
CA LEU A 306 -18.99 3.94 -0.88
C LEU A 306 -17.56 4.45 -0.79
N VAL A 307 -16.60 3.53 -0.86
CA VAL A 307 -15.17 3.80 -0.73
C VAL A 307 -14.45 3.55 -2.05
N VAL A 308 -13.62 4.50 -2.45
CA VAL A 308 -12.73 4.35 -3.60
C VAL A 308 -11.28 4.28 -3.10
N LEU A 309 -10.62 3.17 -3.40
CA LEU A 309 -9.19 2.97 -3.18
C LEU A 309 -8.48 3.17 -4.51
N ALA A 310 -7.39 3.94 -4.57
CA ALA A 310 -6.62 4.11 -5.80
C ALA A 310 -5.12 4.20 -5.54
N ALA A 311 -4.33 3.56 -6.37
CA ALA A 311 -2.88 3.56 -6.27
C ALA A 311 -2.20 3.76 -7.62
N PHE A 312 -0.97 4.25 -7.56
CA PHE A 312 -0.04 4.32 -8.67
C PHE A 312 1.37 3.95 -8.15
N GLY A 313 2.12 3.19 -8.92
CA GLY A 313 3.46 2.72 -8.55
C GLY A 313 4.38 2.52 -9.73
N ALA A 314 5.61 2.08 -9.39
CA ALA A 314 6.61 1.71 -10.40
C ALA A 314 6.05 0.64 -11.35
N GLY A 315 6.56 0.68 -12.57
CA GLY A 315 6.13 -0.20 -13.62
C GLY A 315 6.04 0.53 -14.98
N PHE A 316 5.15 1.51 -15.21
CA PHE A 316 4.18 1.93 -14.21
C PHE A 316 3.07 0.91 -14.00
N THR A 317 2.56 0.86 -12.80
CA THR A 317 1.34 0.14 -12.44
C THR A 317 0.36 1.09 -11.77
N TRP A 318 -0.94 0.96 -12.04
CA TRP A 318 -1.97 1.71 -11.32
C TRP A 318 -3.30 0.97 -11.34
N GLY A 319 -4.17 1.38 -10.45
CA GLY A 319 -5.50 0.80 -10.40
C GLY A 319 -6.36 1.45 -9.33
N ALA A 320 -7.62 1.05 -9.33
CA ALA A 320 -8.57 1.42 -8.30
C ALA A 320 -9.48 0.25 -7.96
N THR A 321 -10.01 0.26 -6.74
CA THR A 321 -11.01 -0.68 -6.25
C THR A 321 -12.16 0.10 -5.63
N LEU A 322 -13.39 -0.26 -5.99
CA LEU A 322 -14.62 0.30 -5.46
C LEU A 322 -15.19 -0.68 -4.44
N VAL A 323 -15.41 -0.19 -3.22
CA VAL A 323 -15.90 -1.00 -2.10
C VAL A 323 -17.18 -0.39 -1.55
N ARG A 324 -18.25 -1.19 -1.42
CA ARG A 324 -19.37 -0.87 -0.55
C ARG A 324 -19.02 -1.40 0.83
N TRP A 325 -18.75 -0.51 1.77
CA TRP A 325 -18.21 -0.89 3.07
C TRP A 325 -19.20 -1.77 3.86
N GLY A 326 -18.74 -2.92 4.32
CA GLY A 326 -19.52 -3.85 5.14
C GLY A 326 -19.18 -3.73 6.62
N LYS A 327 -19.70 -4.66 7.43
CA LYS A 327 -19.26 -4.83 8.81
C LYS A 327 -17.80 -5.23 8.83
N CYS A 328 -16.98 -4.44 9.53
CA CYS A 328 -15.53 -4.63 9.61
C CYS A 328 -15.07 -4.39 11.06
N VAL A 329 -14.15 -5.24 11.56
CA VAL A 329 -13.53 -5.15 12.89
C VAL A 329 -12.05 -4.81 12.81
#